data_3a9374e5a16f5254e808355975492d7b
#
_entry.id   3a9374e5a16f5254e808355975492d7b
#
_cell.length_a   1.000
_cell.length_b   1.000
_cell.length_c   1.000
_cell.angle_alpha   90.00
_cell.angle_beta   90.00
_cell.angle_gamma   90.00
#
_symmetry.space_group_name_H-M   'P 1'
#
loop_
_entity.id
_entity.type
_entity.pdbx_description
1 polymer ?
#
loop_
_entity_poly.entity_id
_entity_poly.type
_entity_poly.pdbx_seq_one_letter_code
_entity_poly.pdbx_strand_id
1 'polypeptide(L)'
;MKKKSRNLFKYILLSVFTVIFIFNTLVFSAMIFEFDIPYFGRVNISRDDYDEYRKLKKVSELKKDIEELYYKETESDSLVEGAIRGMFDSLDDKYSYYISEDELKRKKNNEQGILIGIGVSIEILADGKIKIISVDESGTAKDSGIVAGDIILEIDDIVLTPESVSEAVGIIGRDNREFIIFGDYPSVNLLIMRGDETISMDVERKRMSDRALSYEIIDNIGYIKIDRFIKNTPDYFKEALVYFNENKTEKIILDLRDNPGGLLESLVESSGYLTGKQTILSIRERSGKETKYVSENDRIFKGDICILINENSASAAEAMTLALREHIGAKVVGVKSFGKGIVQTTYNLPDGTGYKLTTSEYFSPKGKSIHLKGVI
;
A
#
# COMPACT_ATOMS: atom_id res chain seq x y z
N MET A 1 -20.03 0.40 87.37
CA MET A 1 -19.11 0.48 86.21
C MET A 1 -19.31 -0.56 85.12
N LYS A 2 -19.72 -1.80 85.40
CA LYS A 2 -19.90 -2.88 84.38
C LYS A 2 -20.94 -2.63 83.29
N LYS A 3 -22.02 -1.85 83.52
CA LYS A 3 -23.10 -1.62 82.55
C LYS A 3 -22.71 -0.62 81.46
N LYS A 4 -21.83 0.36 81.74
CA LYS A 4 -21.36 1.38 80.80
C LYS A 4 -20.34 0.81 79.79
N SER A 5 -19.51 -0.11 80.25
CA SER A 5 -18.52 -0.82 79.37
C SER A 5 -19.19 -1.77 78.36
N ARG A 6 -20.30 -2.44 78.75
CA ARG A 6 -21.04 -3.35 77.85
C ARG A 6 -21.82 -2.64 76.74
N ASN A 7 -22.27 -1.42 77.02
CA ASN A 7 -22.90 -0.60 76.00
C ASN A 7 -21.87 -0.02 75.02
N LEU A 8 -20.71 0.42 75.51
CA LEU A 8 -19.63 0.90 74.65
C LEU A 8 -19.14 -0.18 73.67
N PHE A 9 -18.98 -1.43 74.16
CA PHE A 9 -18.61 -2.55 73.31
C PHE A 9 -19.70 -2.87 72.22
N LYS A 10 -20.97 -2.75 72.56
CA LYS A 10 -22.05 -2.90 71.60
C LYS A 10 -22.04 -1.80 70.51
N TYR A 11 -21.75 -0.57 70.88
CA TYR A 11 -21.67 0.52 69.91
C TYR A 11 -20.47 0.37 68.97
N ILE A 12 -19.32 -0.08 69.53
CA ILE A 12 -18.12 -0.38 68.71
C ILE A 12 -18.43 -1.51 67.74
N LEU A 13 -19.06 -2.61 68.23
CA LEU A 13 -19.41 -3.74 67.35
C LEU A 13 -20.41 -3.32 66.25
N LEU A 14 -21.39 -2.50 66.61
CA LEU A 14 -22.40 -1.99 65.65
C LEU A 14 -21.74 -1.11 64.58
N SER A 15 -20.84 -0.20 64.97
CA SER A 15 -20.13 0.65 64.02
C SER A 15 -19.23 -0.15 63.06
N VAL A 16 -18.54 -1.18 63.57
CA VAL A 16 -17.77 -2.09 62.69
C VAL A 16 -18.65 -2.82 61.71
N PHE A 17 -19.79 -3.35 62.18
CA PHE A 17 -20.75 -4.01 61.27
C PHE A 17 -21.32 -3.02 60.24
N THR A 18 -21.61 -1.78 60.60
CA THR A 18 -22.11 -0.76 59.67
C THR A 18 -21.07 -0.42 58.63
N VAL A 19 -19.80 -0.27 59.02
CA VAL A 19 -18.71 0.01 58.07
C VAL A 19 -18.51 -1.16 57.10
N ILE A 20 -18.56 -2.41 57.61
CA ILE A 20 -18.44 -3.59 56.73
C ILE A 20 -19.64 -3.68 55.78
N PHE A 21 -20.85 -3.37 56.27
CA PHE A 21 -22.06 -3.39 55.44
C PHE A 21 -22.01 -2.33 54.35
N ILE A 22 -21.61 -1.09 54.68
CA ILE A 22 -21.41 0.01 53.69
C ILE A 22 -20.38 -0.38 52.65
N PHE A 23 -19.23 -0.92 53.10
CA PHE A 23 -18.17 -1.38 52.24
C PHE A 23 -18.65 -2.46 51.25
N ASN A 24 -19.34 -3.50 51.77
CA ASN A 24 -19.89 -4.56 50.91
C ASN A 24 -20.96 -4.02 49.95
N THR A 25 -21.79 -3.07 50.35
CA THR A 25 -22.81 -2.46 49.50
C THR A 25 -22.16 -1.60 48.40
N LEU A 26 -21.10 -0.88 48.70
CA LEU A 26 -20.31 -0.13 47.71
C LEU A 26 -19.61 -1.06 46.69
N VAL A 27 -19.01 -2.15 47.19
CA VAL A 27 -18.39 -3.15 46.31
C VAL A 27 -19.45 -3.84 45.44
N PHE A 28 -20.61 -4.17 45.99
CA PHE A 28 -21.70 -4.80 45.25
C PHE A 28 -22.33 -3.84 44.23
N SER A 29 -22.51 -2.54 44.58
CA SER A 29 -22.99 -1.57 43.61
C SER A 29 -21.96 -1.27 42.52
N ALA A 30 -20.66 -1.24 42.82
CA ALA A 30 -19.63 -1.12 41.82
C ALA A 30 -19.60 -2.33 40.87
N MET A 31 -19.89 -3.54 41.34
CA MET A 31 -20.05 -4.74 40.50
C MET A 31 -21.27 -4.70 39.58
N ILE A 32 -22.38 -4.07 40.03
CA ILE A 32 -23.64 -3.99 39.23
C ILE A 32 -23.62 -2.82 38.25
N PHE A 33 -22.97 -1.68 38.60
CA PHE A 33 -23.01 -0.45 37.84
C PHE A 33 -21.73 -0.15 37.07
N GLU A 34 -20.82 -1.13 36.95
CA GLU A 34 -19.52 -0.99 36.24
C GLU A 34 -18.69 0.24 36.65
N PHE A 35 -18.74 0.66 37.93
CA PHE A 35 -17.89 1.71 38.45
C PHE A 35 -16.49 1.17 38.75
N ASP A 36 -15.45 1.71 38.07
CA ASP A 36 -14.07 1.45 38.40
C ASP A 36 -13.75 1.90 39.81
N ILE A 37 -13.39 0.96 40.72
CA ILE A 37 -12.86 1.28 42.03
C ILE A 37 -11.32 1.40 41.89
N PRO A 38 -10.74 2.61 41.93
CA PRO A 38 -9.33 2.84 41.61
C PRO A 38 -8.31 2.08 42.47
N TYR A 39 -8.75 1.44 43.56
CA TYR A 39 -7.90 0.80 44.55
C TYR A 39 -7.68 -0.71 44.39
N PHE A 40 -8.41 -1.39 43.54
CA PHE A 40 -8.33 -2.85 43.42
C PHE A 40 -7.79 -3.37 42.10
N GLY A 41 -7.42 -2.53 41.14
CA GLY A 41 -6.77 -2.96 39.90
C GLY A 41 -7.53 -4.02 39.10
N ARG A 42 -8.85 -4.15 39.31
CA ARG A 42 -9.71 -5.09 38.56
C ARG A 42 -10.28 -4.35 37.35
N VAL A 43 -9.77 -4.66 36.20
CA VAL A 43 -10.42 -4.33 34.94
C VAL A 43 -11.54 -5.35 34.74
N ASN A 44 -12.79 -4.90 34.64
CA ASN A 44 -13.89 -5.77 34.19
C ASN A 44 -13.74 -6.03 32.73
N ILE A 45 -13.25 -7.20 32.37
CA ILE A 45 -13.14 -7.68 31.00
C ILE A 45 -14.34 -8.58 30.74
N SER A 46 -15.02 -8.44 29.60
CA SER A 46 -16.05 -9.38 29.20
C SER A 46 -15.46 -10.80 29.08
N ARG A 47 -16.30 -11.83 29.16
CA ARG A 47 -15.84 -13.22 29.04
C ARG A 47 -15.20 -13.47 27.66
N ASP A 48 -15.74 -12.86 26.62
CA ASP A 48 -15.25 -12.98 25.26
C ASP A 48 -13.89 -12.30 25.11
N ASP A 49 -13.69 -11.10 25.68
CA ASP A 49 -12.41 -10.40 25.71
C ASP A 49 -11.36 -11.17 26.53
N TYR A 50 -11.76 -11.82 27.62
CA TYR A 50 -10.85 -12.66 28.42
C TYR A 50 -10.42 -13.91 27.65
N ASP A 51 -11.32 -14.57 26.93
CA ASP A 51 -10.99 -15.72 26.10
C ASP A 51 -10.08 -15.34 24.94
N GLU A 52 -10.28 -14.15 24.35
CA GLU A 52 -9.39 -13.60 23.31
C GLU A 52 -8.02 -13.23 23.88
N TYR A 53 -7.97 -12.56 25.04
CA TYR A 53 -6.73 -12.29 25.76
C TYR A 53 -5.93 -13.57 26.05
N ARG A 54 -6.61 -14.65 26.47
CA ARG A 54 -5.93 -15.95 26.70
C ARG A 54 -5.26 -16.52 25.46
N LYS A 55 -5.87 -16.36 24.28
CA LYS A 55 -5.27 -16.80 23.02
C LYS A 55 -3.99 -15.99 22.71
N LEU A 56 -4.05 -14.66 22.91
CA LEU A 56 -2.92 -13.77 22.65
C LEU A 56 -1.83 -13.86 23.72
N LYS A 57 -2.16 -14.27 24.95
CA LYS A 57 -1.21 -14.43 26.05
C LYS A 57 -0.05 -15.35 25.69
N LYS A 58 -0.30 -16.43 24.94
CA LYS A 58 0.73 -17.35 24.46
C LYS A 58 1.78 -16.65 23.61
N VAL A 59 1.37 -15.69 22.76
CA VAL A 59 2.29 -14.91 21.92
C VAL A 59 3.19 -14.04 22.78
N SER A 60 2.61 -13.39 23.82
CA SER A 60 3.35 -12.57 24.76
C SER A 60 4.34 -13.38 25.60
N GLU A 61 3.95 -14.60 26.04
CA GLU A 61 4.82 -15.50 26.79
C GLU A 61 6.00 -15.98 25.92
N LEU A 62 5.73 -16.41 24.68
CA LEU A 62 6.77 -16.83 23.74
C LEU A 62 7.74 -15.69 23.41
N LYS A 63 7.24 -14.45 23.24
CA LYS A 63 8.08 -13.27 23.04
C LYS A 63 9.07 -13.11 24.19
N LYS A 64 8.58 -13.19 25.44
CA LYS A 64 9.40 -13.07 26.64
C LYS A 64 10.46 -14.17 26.72
N ASP A 65 10.06 -15.43 26.43
CA ASP A 65 10.99 -16.56 26.42
C ASP A 65 12.10 -16.35 25.37
N ILE A 66 11.77 -15.82 24.19
CA ILE A 66 12.77 -15.51 23.15
C ILE A 66 13.72 -14.42 23.63
N GLU A 67 13.22 -13.34 24.19
CA GLU A 67 14.04 -12.24 24.72
C GLU A 67 14.98 -12.69 25.86
N GLU A 68 14.54 -13.63 26.70
CA GLU A 68 15.33 -14.11 27.84
C GLU A 68 16.29 -15.26 27.49
N LEU A 69 15.92 -16.13 26.51
CA LEU A 69 16.62 -17.39 26.31
C LEU A 69 17.40 -17.47 24.98
N TYR A 70 17.09 -16.59 24.02
CA TYR A 70 17.81 -16.62 22.74
C TYR A 70 19.25 -16.14 22.94
N TYR A 71 20.20 -16.80 22.26
CA TYR A 71 21.64 -16.59 22.46
C TYR A 71 22.18 -15.23 21.97
N LYS A 72 21.41 -14.47 21.23
CA LYS A 72 21.71 -13.09 20.78
C LYS A 72 20.66 -12.14 21.32
N GLU A 73 21.03 -10.87 21.44
CA GLU A 73 20.07 -9.80 21.71
C GLU A 73 19.02 -9.74 20.61
N THR A 74 17.77 -9.50 20.99
CA THR A 74 16.63 -9.37 20.10
C THR A 74 15.93 -8.05 20.36
N GLU A 75 15.43 -7.43 19.31
CA GLU A 75 14.60 -6.24 19.45
C GLU A 75 13.14 -6.66 19.68
N SER A 76 12.57 -6.13 20.77
CA SER A 76 11.21 -6.40 21.22
C SER A 76 10.17 -6.12 20.11
N ASP A 77 10.31 -5.00 19.41
CA ASP A 77 9.39 -4.56 18.36
C ASP A 77 9.46 -5.44 17.12
N SER A 78 10.66 -5.91 16.76
CA SER A 78 10.83 -6.88 15.66
C SER A 78 10.09 -8.20 15.91
N LEU A 79 10.06 -8.69 17.14
CA LEU A 79 9.31 -9.90 17.49
C LEU A 79 7.80 -9.70 17.40
N VAL A 80 7.30 -8.53 17.80
CA VAL A 80 5.87 -8.19 17.69
C VAL A 80 5.49 -8.05 16.21
N GLU A 81 6.29 -7.35 15.42
CA GLU A 81 6.05 -7.19 13.98
C GLU A 81 6.08 -8.56 13.27
N GLY A 82 7.03 -9.42 13.61
CA GLY A 82 7.09 -10.79 13.09
C GLY A 82 5.84 -11.61 13.41
N ALA A 83 5.29 -11.48 14.62
CA ALA A 83 4.03 -12.14 14.98
C ALA A 83 2.84 -11.60 14.17
N ILE A 84 2.76 -10.29 13.95
CA ILE A 84 1.72 -9.65 13.12
C ILE A 84 1.84 -10.14 11.66
N ARG A 85 3.05 -10.16 11.09
CA ARG A 85 3.30 -10.67 9.73
C ARG A 85 2.85 -12.13 9.59
N GLY A 86 3.15 -12.97 10.57
CA GLY A 86 2.71 -14.36 10.61
C GLY A 86 1.19 -14.55 10.61
N MET A 87 0.42 -13.60 11.16
CA MET A 87 -1.05 -13.61 11.03
C MET A 87 -1.50 -13.42 9.58
N PHE A 88 -0.86 -12.51 8.84
CA PHE A 88 -1.17 -12.31 7.41
C PHE A 88 -0.73 -13.51 6.58
N ASP A 89 0.44 -14.08 6.85
CA ASP A 89 0.95 -15.27 6.15
C ASP A 89 0.01 -16.47 6.30
N SER A 90 -0.71 -16.57 7.44
CA SER A 90 -1.70 -17.62 7.68
C SER A 90 -2.94 -17.56 6.78
N LEU A 91 -3.15 -16.43 6.06
CA LEU A 91 -4.26 -16.29 5.11
C LEU A 91 -4.00 -17.00 3.77
N ASP A 92 -2.76 -17.41 3.49
CA ASP A 92 -2.33 -17.96 2.19
C ASP A 92 -2.70 -17.03 1.01
N ASP A 93 -2.69 -15.72 1.28
CA ASP A 93 -3.00 -14.66 0.32
C ASP A 93 -1.82 -13.70 0.16
N LYS A 94 -1.06 -13.86 -0.92
CA LYS A 94 0.11 -13.03 -1.24
C LYS A 94 -0.19 -11.53 -1.42
N TYR A 95 -1.47 -11.15 -1.49
CA TYR A 95 -1.92 -9.78 -1.66
C TYR A 95 -2.32 -9.11 -0.34
N SER A 96 -2.44 -9.90 0.73
CA SER A 96 -2.75 -9.42 2.08
C SER A 96 -1.50 -9.47 2.94
N TYR A 97 -1.06 -8.32 3.46
CA TYR A 97 0.18 -8.22 4.24
C TYR A 97 0.21 -6.99 5.13
N TYR A 98 1.01 -7.06 6.19
CA TYR A 98 1.32 -5.93 7.05
C TYR A 98 2.31 -4.99 6.36
N ILE A 99 2.17 -3.69 6.59
CA ILE A 99 2.94 -2.62 5.95
C ILE A 99 3.58 -1.77 7.04
N SER A 100 4.90 -1.67 7.04
CA SER A 100 5.63 -0.77 7.93
C SER A 100 5.33 0.71 7.60
N GLU A 101 5.66 1.62 8.52
CA GLU A 101 5.41 3.06 8.31
C GLU A 101 6.10 3.59 7.05
N ASP A 102 7.36 3.20 6.82
CA ASP A 102 8.13 3.63 5.64
C ASP A 102 7.57 3.06 4.33
N GLU A 103 7.18 1.79 4.32
CA GLU A 103 6.54 1.17 3.15
C GLU A 103 5.19 1.85 2.84
N LEU A 104 4.42 2.21 3.86
CA LEU A 104 3.14 2.89 3.68
C LEU A 104 3.31 4.30 3.11
N LYS A 105 4.34 5.04 3.55
CA LYS A 105 4.70 6.35 3.00
C LYS A 105 5.11 6.24 1.54
N ARG A 106 6.02 5.31 1.20
CA ARG A 106 6.45 5.06 -0.18
C ARG A 106 5.27 4.70 -1.08
N LYS A 107 4.40 3.81 -0.60
CA LYS A 107 3.19 3.43 -1.34
C LYS A 107 2.29 4.63 -1.63
N LYS A 108 2.03 5.48 -0.63
CA LYS A 108 1.20 6.69 -0.80
C LYS A 108 1.81 7.67 -1.81
N ASN A 109 3.11 7.89 -1.75
CA ASN A 109 3.81 8.75 -2.70
C ASN A 109 3.71 8.20 -4.13
N ASN A 110 3.98 6.91 -4.31
CA ASN A 110 3.87 6.25 -5.61
C ASN A 110 2.45 6.34 -6.20
N GLU A 111 1.41 6.14 -5.39
CA GLU A 111 0.01 6.28 -5.81
C GLU A 111 -0.34 7.72 -6.20
N GLN A 112 0.28 8.71 -5.57
CA GLN A 112 0.11 10.13 -5.91
C GLN A 112 0.94 10.56 -7.14
N GLY A 113 1.77 9.69 -7.68
CA GLY A 113 2.70 10.03 -8.76
C GLY A 113 3.86 10.90 -8.27
N ILE A 114 4.24 10.72 -7.02
CA ILE A 114 5.38 11.39 -6.40
C ILE A 114 6.49 10.37 -6.31
N LEU A 115 7.59 10.64 -6.99
CA LEU A 115 8.85 9.90 -6.87
C LEU A 115 9.83 10.75 -6.08
N ILE A 116 10.47 10.13 -5.09
CA ILE A 116 11.62 10.69 -4.41
C ILE A 116 12.82 9.88 -4.88
N GLY A 117 13.84 10.55 -5.38
CA GLY A 117 15.00 9.86 -5.89
C GLY A 117 15.91 10.79 -6.69
N ILE A 118 16.77 10.17 -7.51
CA ILE A 118 17.78 10.85 -8.32
C ILE A 118 17.41 10.93 -9.81
N GLY A 119 16.33 10.27 -10.25
CA GLY A 119 15.88 10.33 -11.64
C GLY A 119 16.61 9.37 -12.56
N VAL A 120 16.65 8.09 -12.22
CA VAL A 120 17.20 7.03 -13.07
C VAL A 120 16.23 5.86 -13.20
N SER A 121 16.24 5.20 -14.37
CA SER A 121 15.65 3.87 -14.53
C SER A 121 16.75 2.84 -14.37
N ILE A 122 16.47 1.77 -13.64
CA ILE A 122 17.46 0.78 -13.22
C ILE A 122 17.06 -0.65 -13.60
N GLU A 123 18.08 -1.50 -13.74
CA GLU A 123 17.94 -2.95 -13.82
C GLU A 123 18.80 -3.57 -12.70
N ILE A 124 18.20 -4.45 -11.91
CA ILE A 124 18.91 -5.23 -10.89
C ILE A 124 19.50 -6.47 -11.56
N LEU A 125 20.83 -6.58 -11.52
CA LEU A 125 21.56 -7.70 -12.09
C LEU A 125 21.52 -8.93 -11.16
N ALA A 126 21.84 -10.09 -11.69
CA ALA A 126 21.80 -11.35 -10.95
C ALA A 126 22.75 -11.40 -9.73
N ASP A 127 23.81 -10.59 -9.74
CA ASP A 127 24.78 -10.43 -8.65
C ASP A 127 24.40 -9.34 -7.64
N GLY A 128 23.20 -8.74 -7.78
CA GLY A 128 22.67 -7.70 -6.91
C GLY A 128 23.10 -6.27 -7.29
N LYS A 129 24.06 -6.11 -8.19
CA LYS A 129 24.42 -4.77 -8.68
C LYS A 129 23.31 -4.14 -9.48
N ILE A 130 23.33 -2.81 -9.61
CA ILE A 130 22.31 -2.03 -10.30
C ILE A 130 22.91 -1.38 -11.54
N LYS A 131 22.34 -1.71 -12.70
CA LYS A 131 22.69 -1.05 -13.96
C LYS A 131 21.74 0.10 -14.23
N ILE A 132 22.29 1.27 -14.57
CA ILE A 132 21.51 2.43 -15.03
C ILE A 132 21.10 2.18 -16.49
N ILE A 133 19.79 2.13 -16.73
CA ILE A 133 19.22 1.94 -18.07
C ILE A 133 19.02 3.30 -18.77
N SER A 134 18.49 4.27 -18.03
CA SER A 134 18.29 5.64 -18.54
C SER A 134 18.36 6.64 -17.40
N VAL A 135 18.64 7.90 -17.75
CA VAL A 135 18.67 9.04 -16.84
C VAL A 135 17.61 10.03 -17.27
N ASP A 136 16.74 10.43 -16.34
CA ASP A 136 15.68 11.41 -16.58
C ASP A 136 16.27 12.83 -16.70
N GLU A 137 15.83 13.56 -17.72
CA GLU A 137 16.26 14.96 -17.97
C GLU A 137 15.94 15.88 -16.78
N SER A 138 14.92 15.58 -16.03
CA SER A 138 14.50 16.32 -14.83
C SER A 138 15.18 15.84 -13.56
N GLY A 139 15.98 14.75 -13.61
CA GLY A 139 16.63 14.13 -12.45
C GLY A 139 17.94 14.81 -12.06
N THR A 140 18.34 14.66 -10.80
CA THR A 140 19.61 15.14 -10.25
C THR A 140 20.80 14.27 -10.67
N ALA A 141 20.56 13.02 -11.02
CA ALA A 141 21.56 12.10 -11.53
C ALA A 141 22.23 12.64 -12.80
N LYS A 142 21.47 13.32 -13.69
CA LYS A 142 22.00 13.96 -14.87
C LYS A 142 23.01 15.06 -14.51
N ASP A 143 22.63 15.94 -13.58
CA ASP A 143 23.46 17.04 -13.12
C ASP A 143 24.72 16.54 -12.41
N SER A 144 24.66 15.39 -11.77
CA SER A 144 25.80 14.70 -11.13
C SER A 144 26.69 13.94 -12.14
N GLY A 145 26.31 13.88 -13.43
CA GLY A 145 27.09 13.24 -14.47
C GLY A 145 26.90 11.71 -14.56
N ILE A 146 25.85 11.15 -14.01
CA ILE A 146 25.47 9.75 -14.20
C ILE A 146 24.94 9.54 -15.61
N VAL A 147 25.34 8.45 -16.27
CA VAL A 147 24.93 8.11 -17.62
C VAL A 147 24.36 6.68 -17.70
N ALA A 148 23.58 6.43 -18.75
CA ALA A 148 23.12 5.08 -19.04
C ALA A 148 24.33 4.15 -19.28
N GLY A 149 24.27 2.96 -18.71
CA GLY A 149 25.34 1.95 -18.72
C GLY A 149 26.22 1.94 -17.47
N ASP A 150 26.17 2.96 -16.60
CA ASP A 150 26.82 2.94 -15.30
C ASP A 150 26.29 1.79 -14.45
N ILE A 151 27.15 1.18 -13.63
CA ILE A 151 26.78 0.11 -12.70
C ILE A 151 27.03 0.61 -11.28
N ILE A 152 25.98 0.71 -10.46
CA ILE A 152 26.10 1.04 -9.05
C ILE A 152 26.57 -0.21 -8.30
N LEU A 153 27.65 -0.04 -7.52
CA LEU A 153 28.27 -1.07 -6.70
C LEU A 153 27.89 -0.92 -5.22
N GLU A 154 27.76 0.35 -4.77
CA GLU A 154 27.43 0.69 -3.37
C GLU A 154 26.47 1.89 -3.34
N ILE A 155 25.59 1.90 -2.33
CA ILE A 155 24.69 3.01 -2.04
C ILE A 155 24.88 3.37 -0.56
N ASP A 156 25.33 4.59 -0.28
CA ASP A 156 25.91 5.00 1.00
C ASP A 156 27.01 3.99 1.40
N ASP A 157 26.95 3.39 2.56
CA ASP A 157 27.93 2.40 3.03
C ASP A 157 27.49 0.93 2.75
N ILE A 158 26.47 0.73 1.92
CA ILE A 158 25.93 -0.61 1.63
C ILE A 158 26.44 -1.13 0.31
N VAL A 159 27.28 -2.14 0.37
CA VAL A 159 27.71 -2.91 -0.82
C VAL A 159 26.54 -3.69 -1.38
N LEU A 160 26.28 -3.59 -2.68
CA LEU A 160 25.16 -4.23 -3.35
C LEU A 160 25.43 -5.72 -3.58
N THR A 161 24.55 -6.53 -3.01
CA THR A 161 24.45 -7.99 -3.17
C THR A 161 23.00 -8.37 -3.43
N PRO A 162 22.69 -9.60 -3.85
CA PRO A 162 21.29 -10.04 -3.97
C PRO A 162 20.45 -9.87 -2.69
N GLU A 163 21.09 -9.95 -1.51
CA GLU A 163 20.44 -9.83 -0.20
C GLU A 163 20.21 -8.34 0.20
N SER A 164 21.17 -7.45 -0.11
CA SER A 164 21.16 -6.05 0.35
C SER A 164 20.53 -5.08 -0.67
N VAL A 165 20.39 -5.44 -1.94
CA VAL A 165 19.97 -4.52 -3.01
C VAL A 165 18.59 -3.91 -2.76
N SER A 166 17.66 -4.66 -2.20
CA SER A 166 16.30 -4.16 -1.94
C SER A 166 16.29 -3.07 -0.86
N GLU A 167 17.08 -3.24 0.20
CA GLU A 167 17.26 -2.23 1.26
C GLU A 167 17.98 -0.99 0.71
N ALA A 168 19.07 -1.19 0.00
CA ALA A 168 19.87 -0.11 -0.58
C ALA A 168 19.07 0.76 -1.56
N VAL A 169 18.29 0.16 -2.46
CA VAL A 169 17.36 0.90 -3.34
C VAL A 169 16.33 1.68 -2.52
N GLY A 170 15.87 1.09 -1.41
CA GLY A 170 14.97 1.76 -0.48
C GLY A 170 15.53 3.05 0.10
N ILE A 171 16.85 3.18 0.27
CA ILE A 171 17.51 4.41 0.76
C ILE A 171 17.35 5.55 -0.23
N ILE A 172 17.53 5.30 -1.53
CA ILE A 172 17.38 6.32 -2.57
C ILE A 172 15.97 6.90 -2.58
N GLY A 173 14.95 6.05 -2.39
CA GLY A 173 13.53 6.45 -2.36
C GLY A 173 12.98 6.82 -0.98
N ARG A 174 13.81 6.89 0.07
CA ARG A 174 13.34 7.13 1.44
C ARG A 174 12.86 8.57 1.64
N ASP A 175 11.63 8.70 2.15
CA ASP A 175 11.01 9.98 2.53
C ASP A 175 11.27 10.24 4.03
N ASN A 176 12.33 10.98 4.34
CA ASN A 176 12.68 11.35 5.71
C ASN A 176 11.95 12.65 6.09
N ARG A 177 10.92 12.56 6.94
CA ARG A 177 10.07 13.69 7.36
C ARG A 177 10.83 14.86 8.00
N GLU A 178 11.97 14.64 8.62
CA GLU A 178 12.78 15.69 9.25
C GLU A 178 13.29 16.73 8.24
N PHE A 179 13.42 16.36 6.97
CA PHE A 179 13.90 17.25 5.90
C PHE A 179 12.79 17.86 5.04
N ILE A 180 11.55 17.34 5.10
CA ILE A 180 10.41 17.78 4.28
C ILE A 180 9.99 19.23 4.58
N ILE A 181 10.25 19.73 5.78
CA ILE A 181 9.87 21.09 6.22
C ILE A 181 10.56 22.15 5.34
N PHE A 182 11.70 21.83 4.76
CA PHE A 182 12.50 22.76 3.92
C PHE A 182 12.58 22.35 2.44
N GLY A 183 11.99 21.22 2.05
CA GLY A 183 12.03 20.74 0.64
C GLY A 183 13.35 20.09 0.21
N ASP A 184 14.30 19.96 1.12
CA ASP A 184 15.61 19.38 0.85
C ASP A 184 15.63 17.89 1.25
N TYR A 185 16.04 17.03 0.34
CA TYR A 185 16.30 15.63 0.62
C TYR A 185 17.82 15.42 0.75
N PRO A 186 18.31 14.65 1.76
CA PRO A 186 19.73 14.37 1.88
C PRO A 186 20.28 13.71 0.62
N SER A 187 21.51 14.05 0.25
CA SER A 187 22.24 13.36 -0.82
C SER A 187 22.42 11.88 -0.48
N VAL A 188 22.58 11.07 -1.50
CA VAL A 188 23.00 9.67 -1.40
C VAL A 188 24.38 9.54 -2.03
N ASN A 189 25.31 8.87 -1.35
CA ASN A 189 26.61 8.53 -1.92
C ASN A 189 26.50 7.28 -2.78
N LEU A 190 26.95 7.35 -4.02
CA LEU A 190 26.97 6.22 -4.95
C LEU A 190 28.40 5.92 -5.35
N LEU A 191 28.80 4.65 -5.19
CA LEU A 191 29.99 4.12 -5.86
C LEU A 191 29.54 3.46 -7.15
N ILE A 192 29.93 4.04 -8.27
CA ILE A 192 29.59 3.52 -9.61
C ILE A 192 30.81 2.99 -10.33
N MET A 193 30.59 2.03 -11.21
CA MET A 193 31.56 1.53 -12.18
C MET A 193 31.17 2.02 -13.58
N ARG A 194 32.12 2.69 -14.27
CA ARG A 194 31.98 3.14 -15.65
C ARG A 194 33.14 2.60 -16.46
N GLY A 195 32.90 1.60 -17.28
CA GLY A 195 34.00 0.83 -17.90
C GLY A 195 34.85 0.16 -16.82
N ASP A 196 36.15 0.46 -16.78
CA ASP A 196 37.08 -0.09 -15.79
C ASP A 196 37.35 0.87 -14.60
N GLU A 197 36.69 2.04 -14.57
CA GLU A 197 36.87 3.05 -13.53
C GLU A 197 35.75 2.98 -12.49
N THR A 198 36.12 3.17 -11.22
CA THR A 198 35.16 3.37 -10.12
C THR A 198 35.14 4.85 -9.74
N ILE A 199 33.93 5.39 -9.62
CA ILE A 199 33.68 6.80 -9.33
C ILE A 199 32.74 6.88 -8.13
N SER A 200 33.17 7.59 -7.08
CA SER A 200 32.26 7.92 -5.95
C SER A 200 31.69 9.30 -6.17
N MET A 201 30.38 9.45 -5.96
CA MET A 201 29.69 10.72 -6.12
C MET A 201 28.53 10.87 -5.16
N ASP A 202 28.32 12.08 -4.65
CA ASP A 202 27.14 12.47 -3.90
C ASP A 202 26.09 12.99 -4.85
N VAL A 203 24.89 12.37 -4.81
CA VAL A 203 23.78 12.71 -5.68
C VAL A 203 22.63 13.21 -4.84
N GLU A 204 22.18 14.44 -5.06
CA GLU A 204 21.03 15.00 -4.38
C GLU A 204 19.77 14.21 -4.76
N ARG A 205 18.89 14.00 -3.78
CA ARG A 205 17.57 13.46 -4.04
C ARG A 205 16.57 14.58 -4.18
N LYS A 206 15.59 14.41 -5.04
CA LYS A 206 14.49 15.37 -5.16
C LYS A 206 13.15 14.69 -5.37
N ARG A 207 12.11 15.47 -5.14
CA ARG A 207 10.76 15.09 -5.48
C ARG A 207 10.51 15.32 -6.96
N MET A 208 10.08 14.29 -7.67
CA MET A 208 9.75 14.31 -9.10
C MET A 208 8.30 13.89 -9.31
N SER A 209 7.70 14.33 -10.41
CA SER A 209 6.40 13.86 -10.84
C SER A 209 6.57 12.67 -11.77
N ASP A 210 5.87 11.58 -11.44
CA ASP A 210 5.77 10.42 -12.31
C ASP A 210 4.58 10.58 -13.26
N ARG A 211 4.80 10.37 -14.52
CA ARG A 211 3.70 10.42 -15.51
C ARG A 211 2.98 9.09 -15.61
N ALA A 212 3.67 7.95 -15.42
CA ALA A 212 3.16 6.58 -15.57
C ALA A 212 2.38 6.32 -16.87
N LEU A 213 2.57 7.21 -17.86
CA LEU A 213 1.93 7.17 -19.17
C LEU A 213 2.79 7.91 -20.20
N SER A 214 2.91 7.35 -21.39
CA SER A 214 3.49 7.99 -22.57
C SER A 214 2.55 7.91 -23.76
N TYR A 215 2.65 8.87 -24.68
CA TYR A 215 1.84 8.86 -25.89
C TYR A 215 2.57 9.54 -27.06
N GLU A 216 2.24 9.09 -28.26
CA GLU A 216 2.76 9.63 -29.53
C GLU A 216 1.79 9.35 -30.68
N ILE A 217 2.02 9.93 -31.86
CA ILE A 217 1.31 9.58 -33.09
C ILE A 217 2.29 8.89 -34.04
N ILE A 218 1.94 7.65 -34.42
CA ILE A 218 2.71 6.83 -35.37
C ILE A 218 1.81 6.54 -36.57
N ASP A 219 2.21 6.95 -37.76
CA ASP A 219 1.45 6.71 -38.98
C ASP A 219 -0.04 7.09 -38.88
N ASN A 220 -0.34 8.24 -38.32
CA ASN A 220 -1.70 8.74 -38.04
C ASN A 220 -2.54 7.88 -37.07
N ILE A 221 -1.89 7.03 -36.27
CA ILE A 221 -2.50 6.24 -35.19
C ILE A 221 -1.97 6.79 -33.87
N GLY A 222 -2.85 7.12 -32.93
CA GLY A 222 -2.48 7.48 -31.58
C GLY A 222 -1.99 6.23 -30.83
N TYR A 223 -0.84 6.29 -30.24
CA TYR A 223 -0.30 5.26 -29.36
C TYR A 223 -0.26 5.81 -27.94
N ILE A 224 -0.84 5.10 -26.98
CA ILE A 224 -0.76 5.40 -25.55
C ILE A 224 -0.28 4.16 -24.83
N LYS A 225 0.79 4.26 -24.07
CA LYS A 225 1.21 3.24 -23.14
C LYS A 225 0.93 3.72 -21.72
N ILE A 226 0.17 2.93 -20.95
CA ILE A 226 -0.05 3.17 -19.53
C ILE A 226 0.74 2.13 -18.76
N ASP A 227 1.77 2.57 -18.03
CA ASP A 227 2.61 1.68 -17.21
C ASP A 227 1.91 1.27 -15.91
N ARG A 228 1.14 2.17 -15.30
CA ARG A 228 0.30 1.92 -14.11
C ARG A 228 -0.74 3.01 -13.90
N PHE A 229 -1.77 2.71 -13.10
CA PHE A 229 -2.80 3.68 -12.74
C PHE A 229 -2.45 4.37 -11.42
N ILE A 230 -1.99 5.61 -11.48
CA ILE A 230 -1.69 6.49 -10.35
C ILE A 230 -2.62 7.71 -10.40
N LYS A 231 -2.59 8.55 -9.38
CA LYS A 231 -3.54 9.65 -9.20
C LYS A 231 -3.64 10.60 -10.40
N ASN A 232 -2.52 10.90 -11.04
CA ASN A 232 -2.45 11.84 -12.16
C ASN A 232 -2.57 11.16 -13.55
N THR A 233 -2.71 9.84 -13.63
CA THR A 233 -2.90 9.12 -14.90
C THR A 233 -4.11 9.64 -15.70
N PRO A 234 -5.27 9.94 -15.08
CA PRO A 234 -6.43 10.46 -15.83
C PRO A 234 -6.13 11.80 -16.51
N ASP A 235 -5.39 12.69 -15.88
CA ASP A 235 -5.06 14.02 -16.45
C ASP A 235 -4.19 13.87 -17.70
N TYR A 236 -3.12 13.08 -17.63
CA TYR A 236 -2.26 12.81 -18.77
C TYR A 236 -2.95 11.99 -19.87
N PHE A 237 -3.83 11.09 -19.49
CA PHE A 237 -4.64 10.33 -20.44
C PHE A 237 -5.59 11.25 -21.21
N LYS A 238 -6.24 12.18 -20.50
CA LYS A 238 -7.08 13.21 -21.11
C LYS A 238 -6.27 14.11 -22.07
N GLU A 239 -5.08 14.56 -21.62
CA GLU A 239 -4.15 15.34 -22.46
C GLU A 239 -3.83 14.61 -23.78
N ALA A 240 -3.49 13.31 -23.70
CA ALA A 240 -3.21 12.49 -24.88
C ALA A 240 -4.41 12.42 -25.83
N LEU A 241 -5.63 12.21 -25.31
CA LEU A 241 -6.84 12.12 -26.12
C LEU A 241 -7.19 13.46 -26.79
N VAL A 242 -6.98 14.59 -26.10
CA VAL A 242 -7.14 15.93 -26.68
C VAL A 242 -6.13 16.16 -27.79
N TYR A 243 -4.86 15.83 -27.55
CA TYR A 243 -3.81 15.92 -28.58
C TYR A 243 -4.12 15.10 -29.83
N PHE A 244 -4.66 13.89 -29.70
CA PHE A 244 -5.08 13.06 -30.84
C PHE A 244 -6.24 13.66 -31.60
N ASN A 245 -7.24 14.21 -30.92
CA ASN A 245 -8.37 14.88 -31.58
C ASN A 245 -7.91 16.11 -32.37
N GLU A 246 -7.02 16.94 -31.81
CA GLU A 246 -6.46 18.12 -32.48
C GLU A 246 -5.68 17.75 -33.76
N ASN A 247 -4.99 16.58 -33.72
CA ASN A 247 -4.28 16.03 -34.87
C ASN A 247 -5.16 15.13 -35.78
N LYS A 248 -6.49 15.11 -35.55
CA LYS A 248 -7.47 14.35 -36.37
C LYS A 248 -7.17 12.86 -36.42
N THR A 249 -6.60 12.30 -35.38
CA THR A 249 -6.36 10.87 -35.24
C THR A 249 -7.69 10.14 -35.01
N GLU A 250 -7.99 9.13 -35.79
CA GLU A 250 -9.25 8.37 -35.73
C GLU A 250 -9.09 6.99 -35.08
N LYS A 251 -7.87 6.57 -34.81
CA LYS A 251 -7.55 5.25 -34.26
C LYS A 251 -6.53 5.37 -33.11
N ILE A 252 -6.74 4.56 -32.06
CA ILE A 252 -5.82 4.49 -30.92
C ILE A 252 -5.39 3.05 -30.70
N ILE A 253 -4.11 2.86 -30.45
CA ILE A 253 -3.55 1.68 -29.77
C ILE A 253 -3.33 2.05 -28.30
N LEU A 254 -4.05 1.37 -27.41
CA LEU A 254 -3.88 1.47 -25.97
C LEU A 254 -3.06 0.29 -25.49
N ASP A 255 -1.81 0.54 -25.13
CA ASP A 255 -0.88 -0.49 -24.66
C ASP A 255 -0.95 -0.62 -23.13
N LEU A 256 -1.46 -1.73 -22.66
CA LEU A 256 -1.56 -2.13 -21.26
C LEU A 256 -0.65 -3.34 -20.94
N ARG A 257 0.27 -3.68 -21.84
CA ARG A 257 1.25 -4.74 -21.58
C ARG A 257 2.16 -4.31 -20.43
N ASP A 258 2.43 -5.25 -19.53
CA ASP A 258 3.24 -5.07 -18.32
C ASP A 258 2.65 -4.08 -17.28
N ASN A 259 1.37 -3.70 -17.45
CA ASN A 259 0.66 -2.85 -16.51
C ASN A 259 0.08 -3.69 -15.35
N PRO A 260 0.60 -3.58 -14.11
CA PRO A 260 0.13 -4.38 -12.97
C PRO A 260 -1.20 -3.89 -12.39
N GLY A 261 -1.76 -2.80 -12.94
CA GLY A 261 -2.95 -2.14 -12.44
C GLY A 261 -2.64 -0.82 -11.72
N GLY A 262 -3.31 -0.57 -10.60
CA GLY A 262 -3.14 0.64 -9.79
C GLY A 262 -4.44 1.10 -9.15
N LEU A 263 -4.61 2.42 -9.03
CA LEU A 263 -5.75 3.05 -8.36
C LEU A 263 -7.07 2.84 -9.11
N LEU A 264 -8.09 2.45 -8.37
CA LEU A 264 -9.42 2.20 -8.91
C LEU A 264 -10.06 3.47 -9.46
N GLU A 265 -9.93 4.57 -8.73
CA GLU A 265 -10.45 5.88 -9.14
C GLU A 265 -9.83 6.34 -10.46
N SER A 266 -8.52 6.18 -10.60
CA SER A 266 -7.78 6.52 -11.81
C SER A 266 -8.23 5.68 -13.02
N LEU A 267 -8.43 4.38 -12.82
CA LEU A 267 -9.01 3.49 -13.82
C LEU A 267 -10.41 3.97 -14.27
N VAL A 268 -11.30 4.24 -13.30
CA VAL A 268 -12.70 4.63 -13.58
C VAL A 268 -12.75 5.93 -14.37
N GLU A 269 -11.98 6.91 -13.93
CA GLU A 269 -11.90 8.22 -14.56
C GLU A 269 -11.33 8.13 -15.98
N SER A 270 -10.18 7.47 -16.16
CA SER A 270 -9.55 7.27 -17.48
C SER A 270 -10.46 6.52 -18.44
N SER A 271 -11.11 5.45 -17.98
CA SER A 271 -12.05 4.68 -18.82
C SER A 271 -13.22 5.53 -19.30
N GLY A 272 -13.70 6.45 -18.45
CA GLY A 272 -14.81 7.35 -18.77
C GLY A 272 -14.54 8.27 -19.95
N TYR A 273 -13.30 8.72 -20.15
CA TYR A 273 -12.96 9.54 -21.31
C TYR A 273 -13.14 8.81 -22.65
N LEU A 274 -13.21 7.48 -22.62
CA LEU A 274 -13.47 6.64 -23.80
C LEU A 274 -14.89 6.07 -23.85
N THR A 275 -15.52 5.79 -22.71
CA THR A 275 -16.86 5.18 -22.64
C THR A 275 -17.99 6.17 -22.40
N GLY A 276 -17.67 7.34 -21.83
CA GLY A 276 -18.66 8.27 -21.26
C GLY A 276 -19.12 7.83 -19.87
N LYS A 277 -20.28 8.36 -19.46
CA LYS A 277 -20.90 8.12 -18.14
C LYS A 277 -21.51 6.72 -18.07
N GLN A 278 -20.66 5.74 -17.87
CA GLN A 278 -21.00 4.32 -17.83
C GLN A 278 -20.49 3.65 -16.56
N THR A 279 -21.11 2.55 -16.17
CA THR A 279 -20.54 1.67 -15.14
C THR A 279 -19.25 1.02 -15.66
N ILE A 280 -18.12 1.27 -15.04
CA ILE A 280 -16.83 0.72 -15.47
C ILE A 280 -16.62 -0.67 -14.88
N LEU A 281 -16.99 -0.86 -13.61
CA LEU A 281 -16.96 -2.15 -12.93
C LEU A 281 -17.91 -2.15 -11.73
N SER A 282 -18.15 -3.32 -11.14
CA SER A 282 -18.73 -3.44 -9.81
C SER A 282 -17.79 -4.23 -8.88
N ILE A 283 -17.89 -3.95 -7.58
CA ILE A 283 -17.13 -4.62 -6.53
C ILE A 283 -18.12 -5.30 -5.59
N ARG A 284 -17.86 -6.57 -5.27
CA ARG A 284 -18.66 -7.34 -4.30
C ARG A 284 -17.83 -7.71 -3.09
N GLU A 285 -18.28 -7.26 -1.92
CA GLU A 285 -17.69 -7.57 -0.62
C GLU A 285 -18.10 -8.97 -0.13
N ARG A 286 -17.39 -9.48 0.88
CA ARG A 286 -17.73 -10.73 1.57
C ARG A 286 -19.17 -10.74 2.10
N SER A 287 -19.68 -9.59 2.50
CA SER A 287 -21.08 -9.40 2.96
C SER A 287 -22.13 -9.67 1.87
N GLY A 288 -21.72 -9.75 0.60
CA GLY A 288 -22.59 -9.78 -0.56
C GLY A 288 -23.00 -8.39 -1.07
N LYS A 289 -22.60 -7.32 -0.38
CA LYS A 289 -22.85 -5.94 -0.83
C LYS A 289 -22.10 -5.69 -2.12
N GLU A 290 -22.82 -5.19 -3.12
CA GLU A 290 -22.27 -4.79 -4.41
C GLU A 290 -22.27 -3.27 -4.56
N THR A 291 -21.13 -2.72 -4.95
CA THR A 291 -20.97 -1.28 -5.25
C THR A 291 -20.55 -1.13 -6.70
N LYS A 292 -21.28 -0.29 -7.46
CA LYS A 292 -20.96 0.02 -8.85
C LYS A 292 -20.11 1.29 -8.92
N TYR A 293 -19.07 1.23 -9.72
CA TYR A 293 -18.19 2.35 -10.02
C TYR A 293 -18.54 2.89 -11.40
N VAL A 294 -19.13 4.08 -11.40
CA VAL A 294 -19.62 4.76 -12.59
C VAL A 294 -18.70 5.92 -12.90
N SER A 295 -18.31 6.09 -14.15
CA SER A 295 -17.58 7.29 -14.58
C SER A 295 -18.54 8.47 -14.73
N GLU A 296 -18.12 9.62 -14.28
CA GLU A 296 -18.82 10.91 -14.44
C GLU A 296 -18.33 11.69 -15.67
N ASN A 297 -17.31 11.20 -16.38
CA ASN A 297 -16.69 11.89 -17.49
C ASN A 297 -17.49 11.75 -18.79
N ASP A 298 -17.47 12.79 -19.60
CA ASP A 298 -17.96 12.72 -20.97
C ASP A 298 -16.92 12.05 -21.87
N ARG A 299 -17.41 11.32 -22.90
CA ARG A 299 -16.54 10.68 -23.86
C ARG A 299 -15.80 11.71 -24.72
N ILE A 300 -14.47 11.72 -24.65
CA ILE A 300 -13.61 12.65 -25.39
C ILE A 300 -13.26 12.08 -26.77
N PHE A 301 -12.85 10.82 -26.86
CA PHE A 301 -12.42 10.19 -28.10
C PHE A 301 -13.47 9.19 -28.62
N LYS A 302 -13.81 9.28 -29.92
CA LYS A 302 -14.88 8.48 -30.55
C LYS A 302 -14.40 7.51 -31.61
N GLY A 303 -13.11 7.50 -31.93
CA GLY A 303 -12.51 6.62 -32.93
C GLY A 303 -12.40 5.16 -32.49
N ASP A 304 -11.77 4.36 -33.34
CA ASP A 304 -11.51 2.95 -33.09
C ASP A 304 -10.40 2.75 -32.07
N ILE A 305 -10.55 1.73 -31.21
CA ILE A 305 -9.57 1.42 -30.17
C ILE A 305 -9.15 -0.03 -30.26
N CYS A 306 -7.83 -0.24 -30.27
CA CYS A 306 -7.20 -1.55 -30.11
C CYS A 306 -6.39 -1.57 -28.82
N ILE A 307 -6.61 -2.56 -27.96
CA ILE A 307 -5.96 -2.69 -26.67
C ILE A 307 -4.92 -3.81 -26.76
N LEU A 308 -3.68 -3.53 -26.35
CA LEU A 308 -2.63 -4.54 -26.23
C LEU A 308 -2.52 -5.00 -24.78
N ILE A 309 -2.53 -6.32 -24.57
CA ILE A 309 -2.34 -6.95 -23.25
C ILE A 309 -1.35 -8.10 -23.33
N ASN A 310 -0.76 -8.44 -22.19
CA ASN A 310 0.06 -9.64 -22.00
C ASN A 310 -0.20 -10.29 -20.64
N GLU A 311 0.56 -11.34 -20.30
CA GLU A 311 0.46 -12.10 -19.05
C GLU A 311 0.73 -11.26 -17.79
N ASN A 312 1.38 -10.11 -17.94
CA ASN A 312 1.65 -9.18 -16.85
C ASN A 312 0.58 -8.07 -16.71
N SER A 313 -0.33 -7.96 -17.68
CA SER A 313 -1.48 -7.06 -17.58
C SER A 313 -2.43 -7.54 -16.49
N ALA A 314 -2.62 -6.74 -15.42
CA ALA A 314 -3.33 -7.21 -14.24
C ALA A 314 -4.29 -6.16 -13.65
N SER A 315 -5.29 -6.63 -12.87
CA SER A 315 -6.14 -5.78 -12.02
C SER A 315 -6.83 -4.64 -12.80
N ALA A 316 -6.49 -3.36 -12.53
CA ALA A 316 -7.08 -2.19 -13.20
C ALA A 316 -6.91 -2.25 -14.72
N ALA A 317 -5.79 -2.76 -15.26
CA ALA A 317 -5.57 -2.94 -16.69
C ALA A 317 -6.58 -3.92 -17.29
N GLU A 318 -6.88 -5.00 -16.59
CA GLU A 318 -7.87 -5.99 -17.01
C GLU A 318 -9.29 -5.42 -16.95
N ALA A 319 -9.60 -4.66 -15.90
CA ALA A 319 -10.90 -4.00 -15.73
C ALA A 319 -11.15 -2.95 -16.82
N MET A 320 -10.15 -2.12 -17.17
CA MET A 320 -10.23 -1.18 -18.30
C MET A 320 -10.46 -1.90 -19.62
N THR A 321 -9.70 -2.97 -19.86
CA THR A 321 -9.84 -3.79 -21.07
C THR A 321 -11.27 -4.34 -21.24
N LEU A 322 -11.85 -4.88 -20.14
CA LEU A 322 -13.21 -5.38 -20.16
C LEU A 322 -14.24 -4.27 -20.34
N ALA A 323 -14.10 -3.15 -19.64
CA ALA A 323 -15.01 -2.03 -19.74
C ALA A 323 -15.06 -1.48 -21.18
N LEU A 324 -13.89 -1.25 -21.80
CA LEU A 324 -13.81 -0.76 -23.18
C LEU A 324 -14.33 -1.78 -24.19
N ARG A 325 -14.01 -3.07 -24.02
CA ARG A 325 -14.54 -4.13 -24.87
C ARG A 325 -16.07 -4.25 -24.78
N GLU A 326 -16.63 -4.13 -23.57
CA GLU A 326 -18.07 -4.34 -23.34
C GLU A 326 -18.94 -3.13 -23.70
N HIS A 327 -18.42 -1.89 -23.57
CA HIS A 327 -19.17 -0.67 -23.86
C HIS A 327 -19.00 -0.18 -25.30
N ILE A 328 -17.79 -0.24 -25.84
CA ILE A 328 -17.49 0.38 -27.14
C ILE A 328 -16.93 -0.61 -28.18
N GLY A 329 -16.87 -1.90 -27.83
CA GLY A 329 -16.41 -2.92 -28.77
C GLY A 329 -14.93 -2.85 -29.10
N ALA A 330 -14.09 -2.27 -28.19
CA ALA A 330 -12.64 -2.20 -28.38
C ALA A 330 -12.06 -3.59 -28.68
N LYS A 331 -11.18 -3.67 -29.70
CA LYS A 331 -10.47 -4.90 -30.04
C LYS A 331 -9.36 -5.16 -29.04
N VAL A 332 -9.19 -6.42 -28.65
CA VAL A 332 -8.12 -6.82 -27.72
C VAL A 332 -7.17 -7.73 -28.48
N VAL A 333 -5.87 -7.44 -28.38
CA VAL A 333 -4.80 -8.18 -29.04
C VAL A 333 -3.71 -8.51 -28.02
N GLY A 334 -3.19 -9.72 -28.07
CA GLY A 334 -2.13 -10.18 -27.19
C GLY A 334 -2.37 -11.59 -26.68
N VAL A 335 -1.83 -11.89 -25.52
CA VAL A 335 -2.01 -13.18 -24.84
C VAL A 335 -2.89 -13.01 -23.61
N LYS A 336 -3.28 -14.12 -23.00
CA LYS A 336 -4.11 -14.12 -21.79
C LYS A 336 -3.46 -13.30 -20.69
N SER A 337 -4.23 -12.37 -20.10
CA SER A 337 -3.80 -11.53 -18.98
C SER A 337 -3.67 -12.30 -17.66
N PHE A 338 -3.18 -11.65 -16.63
CA PHE A 338 -2.83 -12.24 -15.33
C PHE A 338 -4.02 -12.92 -14.63
N GLY A 339 -5.19 -12.29 -14.63
CA GLY A 339 -6.38 -12.82 -13.94
C GLY A 339 -6.52 -12.39 -12.48
N LYS A 340 -6.12 -11.15 -12.14
CA LYS A 340 -6.29 -10.60 -10.79
C LYS A 340 -7.63 -9.89 -10.67
N GLY A 341 -8.69 -10.62 -10.33
CA GLY A 341 -10.06 -10.10 -10.16
C GLY A 341 -10.43 -9.76 -8.72
N ILE A 342 -9.46 -9.51 -7.85
CA ILE A 342 -9.65 -9.20 -6.42
C ILE A 342 -9.15 -7.80 -6.08
N VAL A 343 -9.81 -7.19 -5.10
CA VAL A 343 -9.54 -5.82 -4.64
C VAL A 343 -8.98 -5.86 -3.22
N GLN A 344 -7.88 -5.14 -3.03
CA GLN A 344 -7.29 -4.94 -1.72
C GLN A 344 -7.62 -3.55 -1.19
N THR A 345 -7.97 -3.50 0.09
CA THR A 345 -8.10 -2.25 0.84
C THR A 345 -6.89 -2.07 1.75
N THR A 346 -6.32 -0.87 1.75
CA THR A 346 -5.24 -0.51 2.67
C THR A 346 -5.84 0.20 3.89
N TYR A 347 -5.50 -0.30 5.06
CA TYR A 347 -5.91 0.27 6.34
C TYR A 347 -4.68 0.87 7.03
N ASN A 348 -4.86 2.09 7.57
CA ASN A 348 -3.82 2.76 8.36
C ASN A 348 -4.06 2.50 9.84
N LEU A 349 -2.99 2.23 10.59
CA LEU A 349 -3.02 2.07 12.03
C LEU A 349 -2.59 3.38 12.72
N PRO A 350 -2.96 3.60 14.00
CA PRO A 350 -2.65 4.83 14.71
C PRO A 350 -1.16 5.08 14.93
N ASP A 351 -0.35 4.03 14.92
CA ASP A 351 1.11 4.06 15.10
C ASP A 351 1.89 4.43 13.81
N GLY A 352 1.19 4.73 12.72
CA GLY A 352 1.77 5.09 11.44
C GLY A 352 2.01 3.91 10.49
N THR A 353 1.87 2.69 10.96
CA THR A 353 1.91 1.46 10.16
C THR A 353 0.58 1.20 9.45
N GLY A 354 0.44 0.10 8.77
CA GLY A 354 -0.81 -0.28 8.13
C GLY A 354 -0.85 -1.74 7.71
N TYR A 355 -1.91 -2.10 7.03
CA TYR A 355 -2.01 -3.40 6.39
C TYR A 355 -2.85 -3.30 5.12
N LYS A 356 -2.58 -4.20 4.21
CA LYS A 356 -3.34 -4.41 2.99
C LYS A 356 -4.08 -5.72 3.11
N LEU A 357 -5.38 -5.73 2.84
CA LEU A 357 -6.22 -6.92 2.96
C LEU A 357 -7.08 -7.06 1.71
N THR A 358 -7.17 -8.26 1.17
CA THR A 358 -8.13 -8.60 0.12
C THR A 358 -9.53 -8.64 0.73
N THR A 359 -10.37 -7.70 0.31
CA THR A 359 -11.70 -7.49 0.90
C THR A 359 -12.83 -7.80 -0.06
N SER A 360 -12.55 -7.84 -1.37
CA SER A 360 -13.62 -7.86 -2.36
C SER A 360 -13.16 -8.51 -3.68
N GLU A 361 -14.12 -8.85 -4.51
CA GLU A 361 -13.93 -9.26 -5.90
C GLU A 361 -14.57 -8.22 -6.83
N TYR A 362 -13.94 -7.93 -7.98
CA TYR A 362 -14.54 -7.05 -8.97
C TYR A 362 -15.06 -7.80 -10.20
N PHE A 363 -16.05 -7.19 -10.83
CA PHE A 363 -16.78 -7.72 -11.97
C PHE A 363 -16.82 -6.68 -13.10
N SER A 364 -16.79 -7.14 -14.34
CA SER A 364 -16.96 -6.28 -15.51
C SER A 364 -18.33 -5.58 -15.50
N PRO A 365 -18.58 -4.58 -16.35
CA PRO A 365 -19.90 -3.96 -16.51
C PRO A 365 -21.03 -4.99 -16.71
N LYS A 366 -20.77 -6.09 -17.41
CA LYS A 366 -21.74 -7.18 -17.65
C LYS A 366 -21.69 -8.30 -16.59
N GLY A 367 -21.05 -8.06 -15.44
CA GLY A 367 -21.03 -8.99 -14.31
C GLY A 367 -20.09 -10.20 -14.48
N LYS A 368 -19.08 -10.13 -15.37
CA LYS A 368 -18.10 -11.20 -15.53
C LYS A 368 -16.95 -11.06 -14.55
N SER A 369 -16.64 -12.12 -13.79
CA SER A 369 -15.42 -12.22 -13.01
C SER A 369 -14.26 -12.68 -13.90
N ILE A 370 -13.10 -12.05 -13.68
CA ILE A 370 -11.84 -12.45 -14.34
C ILE A 370 -10.89 -13.15 -13.37
N HIS A 371 -11.25 -13.24 -12.08
CA HIS A 371 -10.38 -13.83 -11.07
C HIS A 371 -9.94 -15.23 -11.46
N LEU A 372 -8.64 -15.46 -11.52
CA LEU A 372 -7.95 -16.68 -12.00
C LEU A 372 -8.23 -17.05 -13.47
N LYS A 373 -9.00 -16.24 -14.20
CA LYS A 373 -9.37 -16.50 -15.60
C LYS A 373 -8.60 -15.62 -16.59
N GLY A 374 -8.37 -14.37 -16.24
CA GLY A 374 -7.78 -13.37 -17.13
C GLY A 374 -8.75 -12.90 -18.23
N VAL A 375 -8.24 -11.98 -19.05
CA VAL A 375 -8.86 -11.49 -20.28
C VAL A 375 -8.13 -12.10 -21.46
N ILE A 376 -8.89 -12.55 -22.46
CA ILE A 376 -8.38 -13.11 -23.72
C ILE A 376 -8.98 -12.29 -24.86
#